data_fd7d674dd18b54437f09df557b3079b2
#
_entry.id   fd7d674dd18b54437f09df557b3079b2
#
_cell.length_a   1.000
_cell.length_b   1.000
_cell.length_c   1.000
_cell.angle_alpha   90.00
_cell.angle_beta   90.00
_cell.angle_gamma   90.00
#
_symmetry.space_group_name_H-M   'P 1'
#
loop_
_entity.id
_entity.type
_entity.pdbx_description
1 polymer ?
#
loop_
_entity_poly.entity_id
_entity_poly.type
_entity_poly.pdbx_seq_one_letter_code
_entity_poly.pdbx_strand_id
1 'polypeptide(L)'
;MIHYVIPARKDSKGIPFKNRRLFEYTAKTIPKKEYNNVIVSSDDEHILLTAKEYGFKTHIRSQDSASDESSTKDFMSEIINDMSLVGDICMLYLTYPQRTWKDVCEAYVFFNQLEAKSLLCKEPLQTHPYVCLYELDNSKGSQVISHDLCRRQDYPKCFKICHKIAILKHDEIKKLNSNLYNKDTVYFSID
;
A
#
# COMPACT_ATOMS: atom_id res chain seq x y z
N MET A 1 9.80 -1.43 17.27
CA MET A 1 9.67 -2.75 16.57
C MET A 1 8.88 -2.50 15.30
N ILE A 2 9.29 -3.09 14.18
CA ILE A 2 8.58 -2.98 12.89
C ILE A 2 8.08 -4.36 12.45
N HIS A 3 6.87 -4.40 11.88
CA HIS A 3 6.26 -5.58 11.27
C HIS A 3 6.07 -5.33 9.77
N TYR A 4 6.47 -6.28 8.93
CA TYR A 4 6.28 -6.21 7.48
C TYR A 4 5.07 -7.07 7.10
N VAL A 5 4.01 -6.45 6.63
CA VAL A 5 2.76 -7.13 6.26
C VAL A 5 2.67 -7.27 4.75
N ILE A 6 2.53 -8.51 4.27
CA ILE A 6 2.32 -8.84 2.86
C ILE A 6 0.86 -9.28 2.67
N PRO A 7 -0.02 -8.42 2.13
CA PRO A 7 -1.39 -8.79 1.82
C PRO A 7 -1.44 -9.57 0.50
N ALA A 8 -2.05 -10.76 0.53
CA ALA A 8 -2.05 -11.66 -0.62
C ALA A 8 -3.37 -12.44 -0.74
N ARG A 9 -4.49 -11.75 -1.04
CA ARG A 9 -5.78 -12.43 -1.22
C ARG A 9 -5.76 -13.38 -2.42
N LYS A 10 -6.53 -14.46 -2.35
CA LYS A 10 -6.62 -15.51 -3.36
C LYS A 10 -7.10 -14.96 -4.70
N ASP A 11 -8.23 -14.28 -4.70
CA ASP A 11 -8.87 -13.82 -5.91
C ASP A 11 -8.43 -12.41 -6.31
N SER A 12 -8.20 -12.23 -7.61
CA SER A 12 -7.86 -10.94 -8.22
C SER A 12 -8.69 -10.77 -9.47
N LYS A 13 -9.51 -9.70 -9.53
CA LYS A 13 -10.46 -9.44 -10.65
C LYS A 13 -9.80 -9.43 -12.03
N GLY A 14 -8.57 -8.98 -12.16
CA GLY A 14 -7.95 -8.79 -13.48
C GLY A 14 -7.08 -9.96 -13.95
N ILE A 15 -6.38 -10.63 -13.05
CA ILE A 15 -5.40 -11.68 -13.38
C ILE A 15 -5.57 -12.84 -12.39
N PRO A 16 -6.03 -14.01 -12.83
CA PRO A 16 -6.15 -15.18 -11.97
C PRO A 16 -4.82 -15.53 -11.31
N PHE A 17 -4.85 -15.83 -10.02
CA PHE A 17 -3.67 -16.20 -9.23
C PHE A 17 -2.51 -15.20 -9.29
N LYS A 18 -2.80 -13.92 -9.53
CA LYS A 18 -1.79 -12.85 -9.60
C LYS A 18 -0.84 -12.89 -8.40
N ASN A 19 -1.39 -13.00 -7.19
CA ASN A 19 -0.61 -12.95 -5.97
C ASN A 19 0.32 -14.17 -5.81
N ARG A 20 -0.08 -15.38 -6.24
CA ARG A 20 0.81 -16.54 -6.28
C ARG A 20 2.02 -16.30 -7.17
N ARG A 21 1.83 -15.66 -8.34
CA ARG A 21 2.90 -15.36 -9.30
C ARG A 21 3.85 -14.28 -8.79
N LEU A 22 3.35 -13.33 -8.00
CA LEU A 22 4.12 -12.17 -7.53
C LEU A 22 4.73 -12.37 -6.14
N PHE A 23 4.29 -13.36 -5.38
CA PHE A 23 4.71 -13.56 -3.99
C PHE A 23 6.22 -13.71 -3.85
N GLU A 24 6.82 -14.58 -4.63
CA GLU A 24 8.26 -14.85 -4.56
C GLU A 24 9.12 -13.64 -4.88
N TYR A 25 8.69 -12.76 -5.79
CA TYR A 25 9.43 -11.53 -6.10
C TYR A 25 9.57 -10.65 -4.86
N THR A 26 8.48 -10.48 -4.10
CA THR A 26 8.53 -9.73 -2.84
C THR A 26 9.30 -10.49 -1.76
N ALA A 27 9.05 -11.79 -1.58
CA ALA A 27 9.71 -12.59 -0.56
C ALA A 27 11.24 -12.60 -0.70
N LYS A 28 11.75 -12.73 -1.93
CA LYS A 28 13.19 -12.74 -2.23
C LYS A 28 13.89 -11.39 -1.98
N THR A 29 13.17 -10.27 -1.95
CA THR A 29 13.77 -8.96 -1.64
C THR A 29 14.01 -8.76 -0.15
N ILE A 30 13.32 -9.50 0.71
CA ILE A 30 13.40 -9.33 2.17
C ILE A 30 14.65 -10.07 2.70
N PRO A 31 15.53 -9.41 3.47
CA PRO A 31 16.69 -10.08 4.02
C PRO A 31 16.30 -11.07 5.12
N LYS A 32 17.04 -12.18 5.22
CA LYS A 32 16.75 -13.27 6.17
C LYS A 32 16.63 -12.81 7.65
N LYS A 33 17.38 -11.79 8.04
CA LYS A 33 17.34 -11.24 9.40
C LYS A 33 15.97 -10.65 9.77
N GLU A 34 15.14 -10.30 8.77
CA GLU A 34 13.82 -9.70 8.97
C GLU A 34 12.68 -10.73 8.93
N TYR A 35 12.94 -11.99 8.59
CA TYR A 35 11.91 -13.02 8.38
C TYR A 35 10.95 -13.18 9.57
N ASN A 36 11.45 -13.07 10.80
CA ASN A 36 10.62 -13.17 12.01
C ASN A 36 9.65 -11.99 12.19
N ASN A 37 9.87 -10.89 11.45
CA ASN A 37 9.04 -9.70 11.47
C ASN A 37 8.03 -9.67 10.30
N VAL A 38 8.12 -10.64 9.37
CA VAL A 38 7.23 -10.71 8.20
C VAL A 38 5.97 -11.50 8.54
N ILE A 39 4.83 -10.94 8.16
CA ILE A 39 3.50 -11.53 8.29
C ILE A 39 2.86 -11.57 6.91
N VAL A 40 2.47 -12.74 6.45
CA VAL A 40 1.71 -12.92 5.21
C VAL A 40 0.25 -13.15 5.55
N SER A 41 -0.61 -12.24 5.11
CA SER A 41 -2.04 -12.32 5.31
C SER A 41 -2.75 -12.77 4.03
N SER A 42 -3.34 -13.95 4.06
CA SER A 42 -3.96 -14.56 2.88
C SER A 42 -5.13 -15.46 3.25
N ASP A 43 -6.09 -15.59 2.32
CA ASP A 43 -7.13 -16.61 2.24
C ASP A 43 -6.74 -17.74 1.25
N ASP A 44 -5.52 -17.69 0.71
CA ASP A 44 -4.97 -18.69 -0.21
C ASP A 44 -4.01 -19.64 0.50
N GLU A 45 -4.42 -20.89 0.68
CA GLU A 45 -3.62 -21.92 1.35
C GLU A 45 -2.24 -22.12 0.70
N HIS A 46 -2.15 -22.05 -0.64
CA HIS A 46 -0.88 -22.17 -1.34
C HIS A 46 0.11 -21.05 -0.94
N ILE A 47 -0.37 -19.81 -0.85
CA ILE A 47 0.47 -18.68 -0.41
C ILE A 47 0.88 -18.85 1.05
N LEU A 48 -0.04 -19.28 1.93
CA LEU A 48 0.27 -19.52 3.34
C LEU A 48 1.31 -20.63 3.53
N LEU A 49 1.24 -21.71 2.76
CA LEU A 49 2.25 -22.79 2.78
C LEU A 49 3.62 -22.28 2.31
N THR A 50 3.65 -21.59 1.16
CA THR A 50 4.90 -21.00 0.64
C THR A 50 5.50 -19.98 1.63
N ALA A 51 4.68 -19.16 2.29
CA ALA A 51 5.15 -18.23 3.31
C ALA A 51 5.81 -18.95 4.50
N LYS A 52 5.26 -20.08 4.95
CA LYS A 52 5.86 -20.90 6.00
C LYS A 52 7.20 -21.51 5.58
N GLU A 53 7.36 -21.91 4.31
CA GLU A 53 8.63 -22.41 3.78
C GLU A 53 9.73 -21.34 3.80
N TYR A 54 9.37 -20.06 3.60
CA TYR A 54 10.28 -18.92 3.81
C TYR A 54 10.58 -18.64 5.29
N GLY A 55 9.83 -19.22 6.23
CA GLY A 55 9.93 -18.93 7.66
C GLY A 55 9.17 -17.67 8.09
N PHE A 56 8.23 -17.19 7.28
CA PHE A 56 7.38 -16.05 7.60
C PHE A 56 6.21 -16.47 8.52
N LYS A 57 5.74 -15.53 9.33
CA LYS A 57 4.47 -15.69 10.06
C LYS A 57 3.32 -15.63 9.08
N THR A 58 2.25 -16.34 9.37
CA THR A 58 1.05 -16.38 8.54
C THR A 58 -0.17 -15.93 9.33
N HIS A 59 -1.05 -15.20 8.66
CA HIS A 59 -2.37 -14.80 9.14
C HIS A 59 -3.42 -15.29 8.13
N ILE A 60 -4.42 -16.03 8.61
CA ILE A 60 -5.54 -16.49 7.77
C ILE A 60 -6.56 -15.36 7.71
N ARG A 61 -6.72 -14.79 6.54
CA ARG A 61 -7.63 -13.68 6.29
C ARG A 61 -9.08 -14.17 6.35
N SER A 62 -9.97 -13.44 7.03
CA SER A 62 -11.40 -13.74 7.02
C SER A 62 -12.01 -13.56 5.63
N GLN A 63 -13.16 -14.20 5.39
CA GLN A 63 -13.89 -14.03 4.12
C GLN A 63 -14.33 -12.58 3.91
N ASP A 64 -14.75 -11.90 4.97
CA ASP A 64 -15.18 -10.50 4.90
C ASP A 64 -14.02 -9.60 4.47
N SER A 65 -12.84 -9.74 5.07
CA SER A 65 -11.67 -8.93 4.74
C SER A 65 -11.01 -9.33 3.41
N ALA A 66 -11.26 -10.53 2.90
CA ALA A 66 -10.83 -10.99 1.58
C ALA A 66 -11.78 -10.55 0.45
N SER A 67 -12.98 -10.06 0.78
CA SER A 67 -13.98 -9.62 -0.19
C SER A 67 -13.49 -8.43 -1.02
N ASP A 68 -14.15 -8.20 -2.16
CA ASP A 68 -13.87 -7.06 -3.03
C ASP A 68 -14.31 -5.72 -2.44
N GLU A 69 -15.22 -5.75 -1.47
CA GLU A 69 -15.76 -4.58 -0.78
C GLU A 69 -14.90 -4.17 0.42
N SER A 70 -14.06 -5.06 0.92
CA SER A 70 -13.17 -4.79 2.04
C SER A 70 -12.12 -3.75 1.68
N SER A 71 -12.03 -2.71 2.50
CA SER A 71 -11.00 -1.68 2.35
C SER A 71 -9.64 -2.17 2.86
N THR A 72 -8.58 -1.46 2.47
CA THR A 72 -7.24 -1.70 3.01
C THR A 72 -7.20 -1.50 4.52
N LYS A 73 -7.97 -0.55 5.05
CA LYS A 73 -8.08 -0.30 6.48
C LYS A 73 -8.71 -1.49 7.22
N ASP A 74 -9.74 -2.13 6.64
CA ASP A 74 -10.46 -3.22 7.31
C ASP A 74 -9.55 -4.42 7.52
N PHE A 75 -8.88 -4.90 6.46
CA PHE A 75 -7.97 -6.03 6.61
C PHE A 75 -6.74 -5.71 7.48
N MET A 76 -6.24 -4.47 7.45
CA MET A 76 -5.14 -4.07 8.34
C MET A 76 -5.58 -4.04 9.80
N SER A 77 -6.82 -3.58 10.06
CA SER A 77 -7.39 -3.61 11.41
C SER A 77 -7.56 -5.04 11.92
N GLU A 78 -8.00 -5.97 11.06
CA GLU A 78 -8.08 -7.39 11.37
C GLU A 78 -6.72 -7.95 11.77
N ILE A 79 -5.68 -7.78 10.93
CA ILE A 79 -4.33 -8.27 11.23
C ILE A 79 -3.78 -7.70 12.53
N ILE A 80 -3.95 -6.39 12.75
CA ILE A 80 -3.47 -5.73 13.97
C ILE A 80 -4.11 -6.36 15.21
N ASN A 81 -5.41 -6.58 15.16
CA ASN A 81 -6.15 -7.16 16.28
C ASN A 81 -5.79 -8.64 16.50
N ASP A 82 -5.87 -9.47 15.44
CA ASP A 82 -5.69 -10.92 15.53
C ASP A 82 -4.27 -11.31 15.92
N MET A 83 -3.27 -10.56 15.45
CA MET A 83 -1.87 -10.80 15.74
C MET A 83 -1.35 -9.95 16.91
N SER A 84 -2.20 -9.12 17.53
CA SER A 84 -1.86 -8.19 18.62
C SER A 84 -0.61 -7.36 18.29
N LEU A 85 -0.57 -6.77 17.09
CA LEU A 85 0.60 -6.05 16.61
C LEU A 85 0.76 -4.72 17.34
N VAL A 86 1.97 -4.44 17.81
CA VAL A 86 2.36 -3.19 18.46
C VAL A 86 3.61 -2.62 17.78
N GLY A 87 3.64 -1.31 17.57
CA GLY A 87 4.76 -0.62 16.93
C GLY A 87 4.43 -0.18 15.49
N ASP A 88 5.45 -0.17 14.66
CA ASP A 88 5.33 0.28 13.27
C ASP A 88 4.98 -0.89 12.35
N ILE A 89 4.13 -0.63 11.37
CA ILE A 89 3.68 -1.63 10.39
C ILE A 89 4.04 -1.11 9.01
N CYS A 90 4.81 -1.88 8.27
CA CYS A 90 5.17 -1.61 6.89
C CYS A 90 4.44 -2.59 5.97
N MET A 91 3.52 -2.09 5.16
CA MET A 91 2.78 -2.91 4.21
C MET A 91 3.51 -3.00 2.87
N LEU A 92 3.66 -4.22 2.35
CA LEU A 92 4.38 -4.55 1.14
C LEU A 92 3.45 -5.21 0.12
N TYR A 93 2.73 -4.41 -0.69
CA TYR A 93 1.89 -4.95 -1.75
C TYR A 93 2.69 -5.73 -2.79
N LEU A 94 2.17 -6.88 -3.21
CA LEU A 94 2.77 -7.75 -4.23
C LEU A 94 2.75 -7.13 -5.63
N THR A 95 1.87 -6.16 -5.88
CA THR A 95 1.72 -5.48 -7.17
C THR A 95 2.89 -4.58 -7.55
N TYR A 96 3.89 -4.47 -6.69
CA TYR A 96 5.12 -3.71 -6.93
C TYR A 96 6.36 -4.63 -6.90
N PRO A 97 6.51 -5.54 -7.90
CA PRO A 97 7.61 -6.52 -7.91
C PRO A 97 9.00 -5.89 -8.08
N GLN A 98 9.07 -4.64 -8.55
CA GLN A 98 10.33 -3.89 -8.70
C GLN A 98 10.77 -3.18 -7.43
N ARG A 99 9.96 -3.22 -6.34
CA ARG A 99 10.36 -2.66 -5.06
C ARG A 99 11.60 -3.37 -4.54
N THR A 100 12.61 -2.59 -4.16
CA THR A 100 13.83 -3.10 -3.54
C THR A 100 13.75 -2.99 -2.01
N TRP A 101 14.59 -3.75 -1.30
CA TRP A 101 14.71 -3.60 0.16
C TRP A 101 15.32 -2.25 0.55
N LYS A 102 16.15 -1.68 -0.31
CA LYS A 102 16.68 -0.33 -0.12
C LYS A 102 15.56 0.70 -0.06
N ASP A 103 14.59 0.64 -0.97
CA ASP A 103 13.41 1.54 -0.95
C ASP A 103 12.68 1.47 0.39
N VAL A 104 12.50 0.25 0.94
CA VAL A 104 11.84 0.03 2.24
C VAL A 104 12.62 0.69 3.37
N CYS A 105 13.94 0.50 3.39
CA CYS A 105 14.80 1.10 4.40
C CYS A 105 14.79 2.63 4.33
N GLU A 106 14.89 3.21 3.14
CA GLU A 106 14.88 4.67 2.95
C GLU A 106 13.55 5.29 3.36
N ALA A 107 12.42 4.66 2.98
CA ALA A 107 11.10 5.11 3.41
C ALA A 107 10.94 5.04 4.95
N TYR A 108 11.47 3.99 5.59
CA TYR A 108 11.41 3.87 7.05
C TYR A 108 12.31 4.86 7.77
N VAL A 109 13.49 5.17 7.24
CA VAL A 109 14.36 6.25 7.76
C VAL A 109 13.63 7.59 7.67
N PHE A 110 13.02 7.90 6.53
CA PHE A 110 12.25 9.13 6.32
C PHE A 110 11.04 9.22 7.27
N PHE A 111 10.31 8.12 7.47
CA PHE A 111 9.20 8.01 8.42
C PHE A 111 9.62 8.38 9.85
N ASN A 112 10.76 7.83 10.31
CA ASN A 112 11.29 8.10 11.64
C ASN A 112 11.84 9.51 11.79
N GLN A 113 12.54 10.05 10.77
CA GLN A 113 13.08 11.41 10.80
C GLN A 113 12.00 12.48 10.96
N LEU A 114 10.81 12.23 10.42
CA LEU A 114 9.65 13.13 10.52
C LEU A 114 8.76 12.83 11.73
N GLU A 115 9.11 11.84 12.56
CA GLU A 115 8.27 11.35 13.66
C GLU A 115 6.83 11.05 13.20
N ALA A 116 6.70 10.59 11.94
CA ALA A 116 5.42 10.41 11.28
C ALA A 116 4.58 9.32 11.94
N LYS A 117 3.25 9.42 11.79
CA LYS A 117 2.30 8.39 12.24
C LYS A 117 1.82 7.52 11.09
N SER A 118 1.82 8.05 9.88
CA SER A 118 1.54 7.32 8.66
C SER A 118 2.33 7.89 7.48
N LEU A 119 2.72 7.01 6.56
CA LEU A 119 3.45 7.33 5.33
C LEU A 119 2.88 6.53 4.17
N LEU A 120 2.69 7.18 3.04
CA LEU A 120 2.53 6.55 1.74
C LEU A 120 3.63 7.02 0.78
N CYS A 121 3.81 6.31 -0.31
CA CYS A 121 4.64 6.79 -1.40
C CYS A 121 3.86 7.73 -2.31
N LYS A 122 4.59 8.59 -3.03
CA LYS A 122 4.09 9.41 -4.12
C LYS A 122 5.02 9.29 -5.32
N GLU A 123 4.42 9.35 -6.50
CA GLU A 123 5.14 9.32 -7.78
C GLU A 123 4.71 10.49 -8.69
N PRO A 124 5.53 10.93 -9.64
CA PRO A 124 5.15 11.95 -10.59
C PRO A 124 3.91 11.57 -11.39
N LEU A 125 3.07 12.55 -11.70
CA LEU A 125 1.90 12.34 -12.56
C LEU A 125 2.32 12.39 -14.05
N GLN A 126 1.74 11.48 -14.84
CA GLN A 126 1.81 11.57 -16.31
C GLN A 126 0.87 12.66 -16.86
N THR A 127 -0.32 12.76 -16.25
CA THR A 127 -1.35 13.74 -16.65
C THR A 127 -1.78 14.53 -15.43
N HIS A 128 -1.63 15.87 -15.50
CA HIS A 128 -2.04 16.75 -14.41
C HIS A 128 -3.57 16.84 -14.30
N PRO A 129 -4.17 16.83 -13.09
CA PRO A 129 -5.64 16.89 -12.92
C PRO A 129 -6.29 18.13 -13.55
N TYR A 130 -5.55 19.22 -13.74
CA TYR A 130 -6.02 20.44 -14.38
C TYR A 130 -6.39 20.26 -15.86
N VAL A 131 -5.86 19.24 -16.52
CA VAL A 131 -6.22 18.90 -17.92
C VAL A 131 -7.15 17.69 -18.02
N CYS A 132 -7.77 17.30 -16.90
CA CYS A 132 -8.74 16.21 -16.84
C CYS A 132 -10.18 16.73 -16.80
N LEU A 133 -11.07 15.99 -17.43
CA LEU A 133 -12.49 16.30 -17.51
C LEU A 133 -13.32 15.15 -16.98
N TYR A 134 -14.45 15.45 -16.31
CA TYR A 134 -15.56 14.54 -16.19
C TYR A 134 -16.37 14.58 -17.48
N GLU A 135 -16.71 13.43 -18.06
CA GLU A 135 -17.63 13.34 -19.16
C GLU A 135 -19.05 13.63 -18.67
N LEU A 136 -19.75 14.47 -19.43
CA LEU A 136 -21.15 14.83 -19.22
C LEU A 136 -21.95 14.38 -20.43
N ASP A 137 -23.28 14.48 -20.34
CA ASP A 137 -24.19 14.18 -21.45
C ASP A 137 -23.89 15.04 -22.69
N ASN A 138 -24.19 14.50 -23.87
CA ASN A 138 -24.04 15.17 -25.18
C ASN A 138 -22.59 15.59 -25.51
N SER A 139 -21.61 14.75 -25.18
CA SER A 139 -20.20 14.98 -25.49
C SER A 139 -19.62 16.27 -24.85
N LYS A 140 -20.23 16.77 -23.80
CA LYS A 140 -19.73 17.87 -23.00
C LYS A 140 -18.82 17.34 -21.88
N GLY A 141 -17.99 18.23 -21.33
CA GLY A 141 -17.12 17.90 -20.19
C GLY A 141 -17.08 19.02 -19.16
N SER A 142 -16.83 18.69 -17.91
CA SER A 142 -16.49 19.66 -16.87
C SER A 142 -15.09 19.38 -16.33
N GLN A 143 -14.33 20.43 -16.04
CA GLN A 143 -13.00 20.28 -15.43
C GLN A 143 -13.09 19.54 -14.09
N VAL A 144 -12.19 18.58 -13.85
CA VAL A 144 -12.07 17.90 -12.54
C VAL A 144 -11.71 18.92 -11.45
N ILE A 145 -10.84 19.87 -11.76
CA ILE A 145 -10.49 21.01 -10.91
C ILE A 145 -10.66 22.29 -11.73
N SER A 146 -11.56 23.17 -11.28
CA SER A 146 -11.82 24.44 -11.96
C SER A 146 -10.61 25.38 -11.84
N HIS A 147 -10.10 25.88 -12.98
CA HIS A 147 -9.03 26.87 -13.06
C HIS A 147 -9.07 27.56 -14.44
N ASP A 148 -8.34 28.69 -14.56
CA ASP A 148 -8.16 29.45 -15.80
C ASP A 148 -6.69 29.57 -16.26
N LEU A 149 -5.79 28.79 -15.63
CA LEU A 149 -4.36 28.77 -15.97
C LEU A 149 -4.15 28.18 -17.37
N CYS A 150 -3.43 28.88 -18.23
CA CYS A 150 -3.16 28.43 -19.60
C CYS A 150 -1.78 27.77 -19.78
N ARG A 151 -0.82 27.99 -18.89
CA ARG A 151 0.54 27.48 -19.02
C ARG A 151 0.80 26.37 -18.03
N ARG A 152 1.32 25.23 -18.49
CA ARG A 152 1.61 24.05 -17.62
C ARG A 152 2.63 24.35 -16.51
N GLN A 153 3.56 25.28 -16.75
CA GLN A 153 4.56 25.68 -15.76
C GLN A 153 3.97 26.44 -14.57
N ASP A 154 2.75 26.96 -14.70
CA ASP A 154 2.03 27.66 -13.64
C ASP A 154 1.19 26.69 -12.78
N TYR A 155 1.10 25.42 -13.18
CA TYR A 155 0.35 24.42 -12.44
C TYR A 155 1.07 24.08 -11.13
N PRO A 156 0.34 23.91 -10.03
CA PRO A 156 0.94 23.48 -8.78
C PRO A 156 1.55 22.08 -8.93
N LYS A 157 2.65 21.82 -8.21
CA LYS A 157 3.24 20.46 -8.19
C LYS A 157 2.22 19.47 -7.67
N CYS A 158 1.97 18.44 -8.44
CA CYS A 158 1.01 17.40 -8.13
C CYS A 158 1.65 16.03 -8.30
N PHE A 159 1.24 15.09 -7.45
CA PHE A 159 1.76 13.73 -7.41
C PHE A 159 0.62 12.73 -7.30
N LYS A 160 0.82 11.54 -7.79
CA LYS A 160 -0.08 10.41 -7.60
C LYS A 160 0.30 9.66 -6.34
N ILE A 161 -0.68 9.34 -5.49
CA ILE A 161 -0.48 8.45 -4.34
C ILE A 161 -0.13 7.06 -4.85
N CYS A 162 0.90 6.46 -4.26
CA CYS A 162 1.41 5.15 -4.60
C CYS A 162 1.53 4.29 -3.32
N HIS A 163 1.04 3.07 -3.38
CA HIS A 163 1.11 2.11 -2.28
C HIS A 163 2.31 1.14 -2.40
N LYS A 164 3.38 1.53 -3.10
CA LYS A 164 4.60 0.71 -3.22
C LYS A 164 5.16 0.37 -1.84
N ILE A 165 5.10 1.34 -0.91
CA ILE A 165 5.37 1.17 0.52
C ILE A 165 4.33 2.00 1.28
N ALA A 166 3.71 1.42 2.30
CA ALA A 166 2.88 2.12 3.26
C ALA A 166 3.35 1.80 4.66
N ILE A 167 3.60 2.82 5.48
CA ILE A 167 4.07 2.64 6.87
C ILE A 167 3.08 3.36 7.78
N LEU A 168 2.70 2.72 8.89
CA LEU A 168 1.83 3.32 9.89
C LEU A 168 2.18 2.83 11.30
N LYS A 169 1.90 3.64 12.30
CA LYS A 169 1.85 3.17 13.68
C LYS A 169 0.55 2.38 13.90
N HIS A 170 0.61 1.28 14.64
CA HIS A 170 -0.55 0.39 14.84
C HIS A 170 -1.78 1.11 15.39
N ASP A 171 -1.63 2.11 16.23
CA ASP A 171 -2.72 2.89 16.84
C ASP A 171 -3.30 3.98 15.90
N GLU A 172 -2.56 4.36 14.86
CA GLU A 172 -3.01 5.35 13.89
C GLU A 172 -4.07 4.80 12.92
N ILE A 173 -4.18 3.47 12.76
CA ILE A 173 -5.10 2.82 11.82
C ILE A 173 -6.55 3.34 11.98
N LYS A 174 -6.99 3.63 13.19
CA LYS A 174 -8.35 4.10 13.47
C LYS A 174 -8.65 5.48 12.86
N LYS A 175 -7.62 6.32 12.67
CA LYS A 175 -7.71 7.69 12.13
C LYS A 175 -7.50 7.79 10.63
N LEU A 176 -7.03 6.71 10.00
CA LEU A 176 -6.81 6.65 8.57
C LEU A 176 -8.12 6.37 7.82
N ASN A 177 -8.21 6.82 6.58
CA ASN A 177 -9.30 6.48 5.68
C ASN A 177 -9.13 5.04 5.11
N SER A 178 -10.05 4.62 4.26
CA SER A 178 -10.05 3.29 3.63
C SER A 178 -8.78 2.97 2.83
N ASN A 179 -8.04 3.99 2.39
CA ASN A 179 -6.79 3.88 1.62
C ASN A 179 -5.53 4.17 2.44
N LEU A 180 -5.62 4.10 3.78
CA LEU A 180 -4.52 4.28 4.74
C LEU A 180 -3.87 5.66 4.75
N TYR A 181 -4.62 6.74 4.55
CA TYR A 181 -4.09 8.09 4.74
C TYR A 181 -5.10 9.03 5.42
N ASN A 182 -4.60 10.11 5.97
CA ASN A 182 -5.34 11.24 6.51
C ASN A 182 -4.57 12.55 6.21
N LYS A 183 -5.01 13.67 6.77
CA LYS A 183 -4.37 14.99 6.56
C LYS A 183 -2.94 15.08 7.10
N ASP A 184 -2.58 14.22 8.06
CA ASP A 184 -1.27 14.22 8.73
C ASP A 184 -0.32 13.16 8.13
N THR A 185 -0.76 12.43 7.10
CA THR A 185 0.06 11.44 6.39
C THR A 185 1.18 12.12 5.62
N VAL A 186 2.41 11.64 5.79
CA VAL A 186 3.56 12.12 5.01
C VAL A 186 3.75 11.27 3.74
N TYR A 187 4.37 11.88 2.73
CA TYR A 187 4.51 11.24 1.42
C TYR A 187 5.98 11.15 1.01
N PHE A 188 6.50 9.93 0.91
CA PHE A 188 7.84 9.62 0.44
C PHE A 188 7.87 9.57 -1.09
N SER A 189 8.79 10.34 -1.71
CA SER A 189 8.97 10.30 -3.18
C SER A 189 9.70 9.02 -3.57
N ILE A 190 9.14 8.32 -4.56
CA ILE A 190 9.74 7.12 -5.12
C ILE A 190 9.79 7.28 -6.64
N ASP A 191 10.93 6.96 -7.21
CA ASP A 191 11.19 7.01 -8.65
C ASP A 191 10.72 5.74 -9.36
#